data_2fc224fafdede82a1be31bb92ca76b3a
#
_entry.id   2fc224fafdede82a1be31bb92ca76b3a
#
_cell.length_a   1.000
_cell.length_b   1.000
_cell.length_c   1.000
_cell.angle_alpha   90.00
_cell.angle_beta   90.00
_cell.angle_gamma   90.00
#
_symmetry.space_group_name_H-M   'P 1'
#
loop_
_entity.id
_entity.type
_entity.pdbx_description
1 polymer ?
#
loop_
_entity_poly.entity_id
_entity_poly.type
_entity_poly.pdbx_seq_one_letter_code
_entity_poly.pdbx_strand_id
1 'polypeptide(L)'
;MVNVHEKQSTETITKIRNEVGLDATLGYQHCDMTDLIQVQEVFSALRDELPRLDLCIFGSGIDQAHFTTDLHCIDAYFGMMWLGHFYASNLLWPLLRRTSKIPNAPAPRVVFEASGQQSLQSSFDGSSSDEEILRRSAYNAEVCSEIFCRSKTSLILGVRHGLADRIVKRHHDNIYALAVQPSRSLADAGGQSRRDSRWQFSDLCDHVLDTLAKDPYFAVRSSSRIVLYAATSLDVEKKYLNGAYLVDIVSLSFRLCFCTYC
;
A
#
# COMPACT_ATOMS: atom_id res chain seq x y z
N MET A 1 4.92 13.20 7.07
CA MET A 1 3.96 12.09 7.33
C MET A 1 2.56 12.64 7.14
N VAL A 2 1.74 11.97 6.33
CA VAL A 2 0.32 12.35 6.11
C VAL A 2 -0.54 11.25 6.72
N ASN A 3 -1.46 11.61 7.62
CA ASN A 3 -2.30 10.65 8.35
C ASN A 3 -3.52 11.36 8.96
N VAL A 4 -4.60 10.63 9.20
CA VAL A 4 -5.79 11.12 9.91
C VAL A 4 -5.57 11.16 11.44
N HIS A 5 -4.67 10.35 11.98
CA HIS A 5 -4.43 10.22 13.42
C HIS A 5 -3.21 11.03 13.88
N GLU A 6 -3.43 12.27 14.33
CA GLU A 6 -2.38 13.18 14.79
C GLU A 6 -1.55 12.62 15.96
N LYS A 7 -2.22 12.09 16.98
CA LYS A 7 -1.52 11.54 18.15
C LYS A 7 -0.55 10.40 17.77
N GLN A 8 -1.01 9.45 16.97
CA GLN A 8 -0.20 8.34 16.50
C GLN A 8 0.99 8.82 15.64
N SER A 9 0.76 9.82 14.80
CA SER A 9 1.80 10.41 13.95
C SER A 9 2.87 11.13 14.77
N THR A 10 2.46 11.90 15.76
CA THR A 10 3.37 12.63 16.66
C THR A 10 4.21 11.69 17.51
N GLU A 11 3.61 10.61 18.04
CA GLU A 11 4.34 9.57 18.77
C GLU A 11 5.35 8.85 17.85
N THR A 12 4.96 8.56 16.61
CA THR A 12 5.85 7.94 15.62
C THR A 12 7.01 8.86 15.23
N ILE A 13 6.75 10.15 14.99
CA ILE A 13 7.77 11.15 14.71
C ILE A 13 8.78 11.23 15.87
N THR A 14 8.28 11.22 17.11
CA THR A 14 9.14 11.26 18.30
C THR A 14 10.05 10.03 18.38
N LYS A 15 9.50 8.83 18.12
CA LYS A 15 10.29 7.58 18.08
C LYS A 15 11.37 7.64 16.98
N ILE A 16 11.02 8.07 15.78
CA ILE A 16 11.98 8.18 14.68
C ILE A 16 13.09 9.18 15.04
N ARG A 17 12.76 10.34 15.60
CA ARG A 17 13.78 11.33 16.02
C ARG A 17 14.76 10.78 17.06
N ASN A 18 14.26 9.97 17.98
CA ASN A 18 15.09 9.32 19.00
C ASN A 18 16.05 8.29 18.40
N GLU A 19 15.69 7.65 17.29
CA GLU A 19 16.52 6.64 16.63
C GLU A 19 17.51 7.24 15.63
N VAL A 20 17.10 8.23 14.83
CA VAL A 20 17.92 8.79 13.73
C VAL A 20 18.62 10.09 14.07
N GLY A 21 18.31 10.68 15.22
CA GLY A 21 18.86 11.95 15.69
C GLY A 21 17.96 13.17 15.45
N LEU A 22 18.28 14.25 16.13
CA LEU A 22 17.48 15.48 16.15
C LEU A 22 17.56 16.28 14.84
N ASP A 23 18.54 16.00 14.00
CA ASP A 23 18.75 16.71 12.71
C ASP A 23 17.75 16.28 11.62
N ALA A 24 17.00 15.19 11.87
CA ALA A 24 15.98 14.73 10.93
C ALA A 24 14.80 15.71 10.90
N THR A 25 14.55 16.30 9.73
CA THR A 25 13.35 17.13 9.49
C THR A 25 12.14 16.25 9.31
N LEU A 26 11.28 16.20 10.30
CA LEU A 26 10.06 15.38 10.31
C LEU A 26 8.85 16.27 10.55
N GLY A 27 7.83 16.12 9.72
CA GLY A 27 6.57 16.87 9.82
C GLY A 27 5.36 15.95 9.75
N TYR A 28 4.24 16.43 10.27
CA TYR A 28 2.93 15.82 10.18
C TYR A 28 1.98 16.72 9.41
N GLN A 29 1.14 16.13 8.59
CA GLN A 29 0.04 16.77 7.90
C GLN A 29 -1.21 15.93 8.08
N HIS A 30 -2.29 16.54 8.59
CA HIS A 30 -3.58 15.87 8.70
C HIS A 30 -4.21 15.69 7.32
N CYS A 31 -4.69 14.48 7.02
CA CYS A 31 -5.48 14.18 5.83
C CYS A 31 -6.22 12.86 6.02
N ASP A 32 -7.52 12.88 5.77
CA ASP A 32 -8.33 11.68 5.60
C ASP A 32 -8.30 11.29 4.11
N MET A 33 -7.76 10.11 3.81
CA MET A 33 -7.62 9.62 2.43
C MET A 33 -8.97 9.22 1.81
N THR A 34 -10.06 9.15 2.59
CA THR A 34 -11.43 8.95 2.07
C THR A 34 -12.09 10.26 1.66
N ASP A 35 -11.59 11.41 2.14
CA ASP A 35 -12.07 12.73 1.75
C ASP A 35 -11.23 13.29 0.60
N LEU A 36 -11.75 13.17 -0.62
CA LEU A 36 -11.04 13.61 -1.83
C LEU A 36 -10.82 15.12 -1.88
N ILE A 37 -11.59 15.93 -1.12
CA ILE A 37 -11.37 17.38 -1.02
C ILE A 37 -10.12 17.63 -0.16
N GLN A 38 -10.01 17.01 1.01
CA GLN A 38 -8.81 17.08 1.83
C GLN A 38 -7.57 16.55 1.08
N VAL A 39 -7.71 15.43 0.36
CA VAL A 39 -6.63 14.89 -0.48
C VAL A 39 -6.17 15.93 -1.50
N GLN A 40 -7.11 16.60 -2.19
CA GLN A 40 -6.76 17.64 -3.16
C GLN A 40 -6.02 18.81 -2.52
N GLU A 41 -6.51 19.33 -1.42
CA GLU A 41 -5.92 20.48 -0.71
C GLU A 41 -4.50 20.13 -0.22
N VAL A 42 -4.37 19.05 0.54
CA VAL A 42 -3.11 18.65 1.18
C VAL A 42 -2.05 18.30 0.14
N PHE A 43 -2.38 17.47 -0.83
CA PHE A 43 -1.37 16.99 -1.80
C PHE A 43 -1.04 18.03 -2.87
N SER A 44 -1.96 18.97 -3.16
CA SER A 44 -1.62 20.15 -3.97
C SER A 44 -0.67 21.09 -3.24
N ALA A 45 -0.91 21.36 -1.96
CA ALA A 45 0.01 22.16 -1.15
C ALA A 45 1.39 21.52 -1.07
N LEU A 46 1.48 20.22 -0.77
CA LEU A 46 2.75 19.49 -0.74
C LEU A 46 3.49 19.53 -2.09
N ARG A 47 2.77 19.40 -3.22
CA ARG A 47 3.34 19.53 -4.56
C ARG A 47 4.01 20.88 -4.78
N ASP A 48 3.38 21.95 -4.28
CA ASP A 48 3.80 23.31 -4.53
C ASP A 48 4.88 23.79 -3.53
N GLU A 49 4.84 23.30 -2.30
CA GLU A 49 5.79 23.65 -1.24
C GLU A 49 7.11 22.85 -1.31
N LEU A 50 7.04 21.57 -1.70
CA LEU A 50 8.22 20.72 -1.69
C LEU A 50 9.11 20.96 -2.92
N PRO A 51 10.43 21.14 -2.72
CA PRO A 51 11.38 21.34 -3.82
C PRO A 51 11.57 20.06 -4.64
N ARG A 52 11.44 18.87 -4.01
CA ARG A 52 11.59 17.55 -4.61
C ARG A 52 10.84 16.49 -3.82
N LEU A 53 10.55 15.35 -4.47
CA LEU A 53 9.96 14.18 -3.86
C LEU A 53 10.62 12.92 -4.42
N ASP A 54 11.47 12.29 -3.63
CA ASP A 54 12.21 11.09 -4.05
C ASP A 54 11.42 9.80 -3.80
N LEU A 55 10.73 9.74 -2.65
CA LEU A 55 9.98 8.56 -2.23
C LEU A 55 8.60 8.97 -1.74
N CYS A 56 7.57 8.31 -2.25
CA CYS A 56 6.22 8.39 -1.73
C CYS A 56 5.73 6.98 -1.41
N ILE A 57 5.31 6.75 -0.16
CA ILE A 57 4.84 5.44 0.29
C ILE A 57 3.38 5.59 0.74
N PHE A 58 2.48 4.87 0.07
CA PHE A 58 1.07 4.78 0.40
C PHE A 58 0.79 3.48 1.15
N GLY A 59 0.70 3.56 2.47
CA GLY A 59 0.46 2.44 3.38
C GLY A 59 -0.84 2.57 4.19
N SER A 60 -1.63 3.64 3.96
CA SER A 60 -2.90 3.81 4.67
C SER A 60 -3.89 2.72 4.27
N GLY A 61 -4.61 2.20 5.27
CA GLY A 61 -5.64 1.20 5.07
C GLY A 61 -6.62 1.21 6.21
N ILE A 62 -7.78 0.64 5.98
CA ILE A 62 -8.80 0.40 7.00
C ILE A 62 -9.07 -1.10 7.09
N ASP A 63 -9.33 -1.55 8.32
CA ASP A 63 -9.85 -2.87 8.62
C ASP A 63 -11.14 -2.67 9.42
N GLN A 64 -12.27 -2.75 8.74
CA GLN A 64 -13.58 -2.52 9.32
C GLN A 64 -14.41 -3.80 9.25
N ALA A 65 -15.12 -4.10 10.33
CA ALA A 65 -16.03 -5.24 10.37
C ALA A 65 -17.35 -4.99 9.60
N HIS A 66 -17.56 -3.75 9.13
CA HIS A 66 -18.81 -3.35 8.50
C HIS A 66 -18.55 -2.57 7.22
N PHE A 67 -19.38 -2.79 6.23
CA PHE A 67 -19.40 -1.96 5.03
C PHE A 67 -19.82 -0.53 5.38
N THR A 68 -19.06 0.42 4.88
CA THR A 68 -19.40 1.86 4.96
C THR A 68 -19.05 2.53 3.63
N THR A 69 -19.77 3.58 3.32
CA THR A 69 -19.39 4.50 2.24
C THR A 69 -18.69 5.73 2.82
N ASP A 70 -17.82 6.32 2.04
CA ASP A 70 -17.20 7.60 2.33
C ASP A 70 -18.19 8.77 2.07
N LEU A 71 -17.69 10.00 2.23
CA LEU A 71 -18.47 11.23 2.01
C LEU A 71 -18.92 11.41 0.54
N HIS A 72 -18.32 10.68 -0.38
CA HIS A 72 -18.62 10.71 -1.82
C HIS A 72 -19.51 9.55 -2.27
N CYS A 73 -20.12 8.82 -1.31
CA CYS A 73 -20.92 7.61 -1.55
C CYS A 73 -20.14 6.48 -2.25
N ILE A 74 -18.81 6.46 -2.08
CA ILE A 74 -17.92 5.41 -2.57
C ILE A 74 -17.67 4.42 -1.44
N ASP A 75 -17.50 3.14 -1.76
CA ASP A 75 -17.04 2.13 -0.81
C ASP A 75 -15.76 2.62 -0.10
N ALA A 76 -15.78 2.68 1.23
CA ALA A 76 -14.69 3.24 2.03
C ALA A 76 -13.38 2.45 1.88
N TYR A 77 -13.43 1.13 1.64
CA TYR A 77 -12.24 0.34 1.33
C TYR A 77 -11.61 0.77 0.01
N PHE A 78 -12.43 0.85 -1.05
CA PHE A 78 -11.98 1.29 -2.36
C PHE A 78 -11.54 2.75 -2.34
N GLY A 79 -12.32 3.62 -1.69
CA GLY A 79 -12.03 5.04 -1.53
C GLY A 79 -10.67 5.27 -0.91
N MET A 80 -10.42 4.67 0.26
CA MET A 80 -9.15 4.84 0.97
C MET A 80 -8.00 4.08 0.32
N MET A 81 -8.17 2.76 0.08
CA MET A 81 -7.04 1.90 -0.28
C MET A 81 -6.57 2.06 -1.72
N TRP A 82 -7.43 2.58 -2.60
CA TRP A 82 -7.04 2.81 -3.98
C TRP A 82 -7.29 4.23 -4.45
N LEU A 83 -8.53 4.71 -4.43
CA LEU A 83 -8.91 5.97 -5.08
C LEU A 83 -8.18 7.18 -4.48
N GLY A 84 -8.16 7.30 -3.15
CA GLY A 84 -7.46 8.37 -2.45
C GLY A 84 -5.96 8.34 -2.72
N HIS A 85 -5.33 7.16 -2.66
CA HIS A 85 -3.92 6.99 -2.97
C HIS A 85 -3.59 7.31 -4.45
N PHE A 86 -4.43 6.84 -5.38
CA PHE A 86 -4.27 7.14 -6.79
C PHE A 86 -4.41 8.63 -7.05
N TYR A 87 -5.42 9.28 -6.46
CA TYR A 87 -5.64 10.72 -6.62
C TYR A 87 -4.48 11.52 -6.04
N ALA A 88 -4.03 11.20 -4.83
CA ALA A 88 -2.86 11.81 -4.21
C ALA A 88 -1.60 11.66 -5.08
N SER A 89 -1.35 10.45 -5.60
CA SER A 89 -0.20 10.22 -6.48
C SER A 89 -0.28 11.04 -7.76
N ASN A 90 -1.48 11.19 -8.34
CA ASN A 90 -1.69 12.01 -9.54
C ASN A 90 -1.42 13.50 -9.27
N LEU A 91 -1.86 14.02 -8.12
CA LEU A 91 -1.57 15.40 -7.71
C LEU A 91 -0.06 15.64 -7.50
N LEU A 92 0.67 14.65 -7.00
CA LEU A 92 2.13 14.71 -6.81
C LEU A 92 2.93 14.44 -8.09
N TRP A 93 2.30 13.94 -9.17
CA TRP A 93 3.01 13.52 -10.38
C TRP A 93 3.85 14.63 -11.03
N PRO A 94 3.40 15.91 -11.09
CA PRO A 94 4.24 17.01 -11.58
C PRO A 94 5.52 17.22 -10.75
N LEU A 95 5.43 17.04 -9.43
CA LEU A 95 6.59 17.13 -8.53
C LEU A 95 7.57 15.97 -8.77
N LEU A 96 7.06 14.74 -8.88
CA LEU A 96 7.86 13.56 -9.22
C LEU A 96 8.59 13.74 -10.56
N ARG A 97 7.92 14.29 -11.58
CA ARG A 97 8.55 14.63 -12.86
C ARG A 97 9.64 15.69 -12.75
N ARG A 98 9.46 16.72 -11.89
CA ARG A 98 10.53 17.69 -11.62
C ARG A 98 11.71 17.00 -10.94
N THR A 99 11.45 16.17 -9.96
CA THR A 99 12.48 15.41 -9.22
C THR A 99 13.27 14.47 -10.14
N SER A 100 12.58 13.77 -11.06
CA SER A 100 13.23 12.82 -11.98
C SER A 100 14.21 13.46 -12.97
N LYS A 101 14.17 14.78 -13.10
CA LYS A 101 15.08 15.57 -13.97
C LYS A 101 16.31 16.10 -13.22
N ILE A 102 16.43 15.87 -11.92
CA ILE A 102 17.60 16.29 -11.15
C ILE A 102 18.80 15.43 -11.54
N PRO A 103 19.90 16.03 -12.04
CA PRO A 103 21.06 15.27 -12.47
C PRO A 103 21.66 14.44 -11.33
N ASN A 104 22.04 13.20 -11.63
CA ASN A 104 22.67 12.26 -10.71
C ASN A 104 21.81 11.89 -9.47
N ALA A 105 20.53 12.23 -9.45
CA ALA A 105 19.60 11.75 -8.45
C ALA A 105 19.01 10.39 -8.86
N PRO A 106 18.72 9.49 -7.91
CA PRO A 106 17.94 8.30 -8.18
C PRO A 106 16.55 8.62 -8.74
N ALA A 107 16.00 7.73 -9.54
CA ALA A 107 14.65 7.89 -10.04
C ALA A 107 13.63 7.91 -8.88
N PRO A 108 12.69 8.87 -8.86
CA PRO A 108 11.64 8.91 -7.85
C PRO A 108 10.79 7.64 -7.85
N ARG A 109 10.30 7.25 -6.67
CA ARG A 109 9.50 6.03 -6.50
C ARG A 109 8.21 6.31 -5.75
N VAL A 110 7.15 5.67 -6.23
CA VAL A 110 5.85 5.61 -5.55
C VAL A 110 5.58 4.15 -5.21
N VAL A 111 5.46 3.84 -3.93
CA VAL A 111 5.26 2.49 -3.42
C VAL A 111 3.90 2.39 -2.77
N PHE A 112 3.11 1.42 -3.17
CA PHE A 112 1.76 1.17 -2.66
C PHE A 112 1.72 -0.15 -1.90
N GLU A 113 1.24 -0.12 -0.67
CA GLU A 113 1.07 -1.31 0.14
C GLU A 113 -0.22 -2.05 -0.24
N ALA A 114 -0.04 -3.17 -0.92
CA ALA A 114 -1.09 -4.13 -1.24
C ALA A 114 -1.28 -5.16 -0.11
N SER A 115 -1.85 -6.31 -0.43
CA SER A 115 -2.03 -7.44 0.52
C SER A 115 -1.95 -8.75 -0.24
N GLY A 116 -1.53 -9.83 0.43
CA GLY A 116 -1.57 -11.20 -0.12
C GLY A 116 -2.96 -11.81 -0.19
N GLN A 117 -3.95 -11.19 0.46
CA GLN A 117 -5.31 -11.74 0.53
C GLN A 117 -6.04 -11.72 -0.82
N GLN A 118 -5.61 -10.90 -1.81
CA GLN A 118 -6.20 -10.94 -3.15
C GLN A 118 -6.07 -12.31 -3.83
N SER A 119 -5.08 -13.13 -3.44
CA SER A 119 -4.89 -14.48 -3.97
C SER A 119 -5.92 -15.49 -3.46
N LEU A 120 -6.69 -15.14 -2.42
CA LEU A 120 -7.75 -15.99 -1.85
C LEU A 120 -9.04 -15.90 -2.65
N GLN A 121 -9.16 -14.94 -3.53
CA GLN A 121 -10.35 -14.73 -4.35
C GLN A 121 -10.25 -15.55 -5.63
N SER A 122 -10.79 -16.79 -5.58
CA SER A 122 -10.77 -17.75 -6.69
C SER A 122 -11.75 -17.43 -7.83
N SER A 123 -12.60 -16.43 -7.68
CA SER A 123 -13.59 -16.07 -8.69
C SER A 123 -14.03 -14.61 -8.60
N PHE A 124 -13.22 -13.72 -9.12
CA PHE A 124 -13.70 -12.38 -9.49
C PHE A 124 -14.41 -12.52 -10.85
N ASP A 125 -15.65 -12.93 -10.84
CA ASP A 125 -16.45 -13.06 -12.08
C ASP A 125 -17.12 -11.75 -12.51
N GLY A 126 -17.03 -10.70 -11.68
CA GLY A 126 -17.65 -9.40 -11.97
C GLY A 126 -19.19 -9.42 -12.06
N SER A 127 -19.82 -10.56 -11.76
CA SER A 127 -21.25 -10.78 -11.97
C SER A 127 -22.13 -10.19 -10.87
N SER A 128 -21.59 -10.02 -9.65
CA SER A 128 -22.34 -9.42 -8.57
C SER A 128 -22.40 -7.90 -8.73
N SER A 129 -23.59 -7.34 -8.81
CA SER A 129 -23.76 -5.87 -8.81
C SER A 129 -23.28 -5.29 -7.48
N ASP A 130 -22.76 -4.06 -7.52
CA ASP A 130 -22.35 -3.36 -6.30
C ASP A 130 -23.48 -3.29 -5.28
N GLU A 131 -24.73 -3.20 -5.74
CA GLU A 131 -25.93 -3.17 -4.90
C GLU A 131 -26.19 -4.50 -4.17
N GLU A 132 -25.88 -5.63 -4.77
CA GLU A 132 -26.00 -6.96 -4.15
C GLU A 132 -24.88 -7.19 -3.13
N ILE A 133 -23.67 -6.75 -3.43
CA ILE A 133 -22.53 -6.74 -2.50
C ILE A 133 -22.86 -5.87 -1.30
N LEU A 134 -23.43 -4.69 -1.51
CA LEU A 134 -23.87 -3.76 -0.48
C LEU A 134 -24.92 -4.36 0.46
N ARG A 135 -25.94 -5.03 -0.07
CA ARG A 135 -26.95 -5.72 0.75
C ARG A 135 -26.37 -6.83 1.61
N ARG A 136 -25.40 -7.57 1.08
CA ARG A 136 -24.76 -8.69 1.78
C ARG A 136 -23.76 -8.22 2.84
N SER A 137 -23.07 -7.11 2.58
CA SER A 137 -21.98 -6.60 3.43
C SER A 137 -22.44 -6.01 4.75
N ALA A 138 -23.67 -5.51 4.82
CA ALA A 138 -24.23 -4.95 6.06
C ALA A 138 -24.26 -5.97 7.23
N TYR A 139 -24.14 -7.27 6.93
CA TYR A 139 -24.35 -8.34 7.90
C TYR A 139 -23.32 -9.48 7.85
N ASN A 140 -22.28 -9.39 7.01
CA ASN A 140 -21.40 -10.54 6.79
C ASN A 140 -19.91 -10.16 6.65
N ALA A 141 -19.08 -10.61 7.59
CA ALA A 141 -17.64 -10.40 7.59
C ALA A 141 -16.92 -10.98 6.34
N GLU A 142 -17.48 -12.04 5.72
CA GLU A 142 -16.90 -12.61 4.49
C GLU A 142 -16.99 -11.61 3.34
N VAL A 143 -18.09 -10.87 3.25
CA VAL A 143 -18.28 -9.84 2.21
C VAL A 143 -17.35 -8.66 2.43
N CYS A 144 -17.09 -8.25 3.67
CA CYS A 144 -16.09 -7.22 3.97
C CYS A 144 -14.69 -7.67 3.53
N SER A 145 -14.35 -8.93 3.77
CA SER A 145 -13.09 -9.53 3.28
C SER A 145 -13.01 -9.53 1.74
N GLU A 146 -14.11 -9.83 1.06
CA GLU A 146 -14.19 -9.76 -0.40
C GLU A 146 -13.96 -8.35 -0.92
N ILE A 147 -14.63 -7.34 -0.35
CA ILE A 147 -14.46 -5.93 -0.73
C ILE A 147 -13.02 -5.47 -0.48
N PHE A 148 -12.43 -5.85 0.65
CA PHE A 148 -11.01 -5.58 0.94
C PHE A 148 -10.10 -6.18 -0.15
N CYS A 149 -10.30 -7.46 -0.50
CA CYS A 149 -9.53 -8.14 -1.55
C CYS A 149 -9.68 -7.43 -2.91
N ARG A 150 -10.90 -7.02 -3.27
CA ARG A 150 -11.17 -6.26 -4.51
C ARG A 150 -10.43 -4.93 -4.54
N SER A 151 -10.44 -4.19 -3.42
CA SER A 151 -9.73 -2.91 -3.30
C SER A 151 -8.22 -3.08 -3.47
N LYS A 152 -7.64 -4.11 -2.84
CA LYS A 152 -6.20 -4.40 -2.98
C LYS A 152 -5.83 -4.93 -4.37
N THR A 153 -6.71 -5.70 -5.02
CA THR A 153 -6.56 -6.11 -6.42
C THR A 153 -6.58 -4.89 -7.35
N SER A 154 -7.55 -3.99 -7.15
CA SER A 154 -7.66 -2.74 -7.91
C SER A 154 -6.41 -1.87 -7.77
N LEU A 155 -5.82 -1.81 -6.56
CA LEU A 155 -4.56 -1.13 -6.32
C LEU A 155 -3.42 -1.73 -7.16
N ILE A 156 -3.25 -3.06 -7.16
CA ILE A 156 -2.19 -3.72 -7.93
C ILE A 156 -2.36 -3.49 -9.43
N LEU A 157 -3.58 -3.69 -9.94
CA LEU A 157 -3.90 -3.47 -11.36
C LEU A 157 -3.74 -1.99 -11.75
N GLY A 158 -4.16 -1.08 -10.87
CA GLY A 158 -4.02 0.36 -11.06
C GLY A 158 -2.56 0.82 -11.10
N VAL A 159 -1.70 0.27 -10.24
CA VAL A 159 -0.25 0.54 -10.28
C VAL A 159 0.35 0.03 -11.59
N ARG A 160 0.05 -1.20 -11.99
CA ARG A 160 0.59 -1.79 -13.21
C ARG A 160 0.07 -1.12 -14.47
N HIS A 161 -1.25 -1.13 -14.66
CA HIS A 161 -1.86 -0.69 -15.90
C HIS A 161 -2.23 0.80 -15.91
N GLY A 162 -2.59 1.36 -14.76
CA GLY A 162 -2.90 2.78 -14.62
C GLY A 162 -1.65 3.64 -14.62
N LEU A 163 -0.75 3.40 -13.67
CA LEU A 163 0.44 4.24 -13.50
C LEU A 163 1.59 3.83 -14.42
N ALA A 164 2.06 2.57 -14.35
CA ALA A 164 3.23 2.16 -15.10
C ALA A 164 3.00 2.14 -16.61
N ASP A 165 1.94 1.49 -17.11
CA ASP A 165 1.72 1.37 -18.55
C ASP A 165 1.17 2.66 -19.17
N ARG A 166 0.12 3.27 -18.57
CA ARG A 166 -0.60 4.40 -19.18
C ARG A 166 0.02 5.75 -18.90
N ILE A 167 0.77 5.92 -17.80
CA ILE A 167 1.40 7.20 -17.46
C ILE A 167 2.90 7.11 -17.70
N VAL A 168 3.64 6.32 -16.95
CA VAL A 168 5.11 6.28 -17.02
C VAL A 168 5.59 5.91 -18.41
N LYS A 169 5.16 4.77 -18.93
CA LYS A 169 5.61 4.25 -20.23
C LYS A 169 5.19 5.17 -21.39
N ARG A 170 3.95 5.67 -21.34
CA ARG A 170 3.43 6.55 -22.40
C ARG A 170 4.13 7.89 -22.47
N HIS A 171 4.52 8.45 -21.33
CA HIS A 171 5.19 9.76 -21.23
C HIS A 171 6.71 9.65 -21.09
N HIS A 172 7.26 8.45 -21.11
CA HIS A 172 8.69 8.19 -20.89
C HIS A 172 9.21 8.81 -19.59
N ASP A 173 8.38 8.80 -18.54
CA ASP A 173 8.76 9.33 -17.23
C ASP A 173 9.81 8.41 -16.57
N ASN A 174 10.90 8.97 -16.04
CA ASN A 174 11.85 8.23 -15.21
C ASN A 174 11.37 8.18 -13.75
N ILE A 175 10.24 7.50 -13.52
CA ILE A 175 9.57 7.35 -12.22
C ILE A 175 9.18 5.88 -12.08
N TYR A 176 9.33 5.30 -10.90
CA TYR A 176 8.91 3.92 -10.63
C TYR A 176 7.67 3.89 -9.75
N ALA A 177 6.62 3.24 -10.22
CA ALA A 177 5.41 2.92 -9.46
C ALA A 177 5.40 1.42 -9.16
N LEU A 178 5.30 1.05 -7.88
CA LEU A 178 5.44 -0.32 -7.41
C LEU A 178 4.32 -0.66 -6.43
N ALA A 179 3.80 -1.86 -6.51
CA ALA A 179 2.95 -2.44 -5.47
C ALA A 179 3.76 -3.46 -4.65
N VAL A 180 3.58 -3.49 -3.35
CA VAL A 180 4.29 -4.42 -2.47
C VAL A 180 3.32 -5.15 -1.56
N GLN A 181 3.63 -6.40 -1.23
CA GLN A 181 2.96 -7.14 -0.18
C GLN A 181 3.86 -7.11 1.06
N PRO A 182 3.54 -6.31 2.10
CA PRO A 182 4.21 -6.44 3.39
C PRO A 182 4.07 -7.89 3.87
N SER A 183 5.14 -8.47 4.42
CA SER A 183 5.02 -9.77 5.07
C SER A 183 4.01 -9.65 6.21
N ARG A 184 3.20 -10.69 6.42
CA ARG A 184 2.16 -10.69 7.47
C ARG A 184 2.75 -10.22 8.79
N SER A 185 2.30 -9.06 9.26
CA SER A 185 2.59 -8.64 10.63
C SER A 185 1.74 -9.47 11.58
N LEU A 186 2.23 -9.72 12.78
CA LEU A 186 1.45 -10.36 13.81
C LEU A 186 0.22 -9.60 14.26
N ALA A 187 0.12 -8.31 13.97
CA ALA A 187 -1.10 -7.55 14.13
C ALA A 187 -2.26 -8.20 13.33
N ASP A 188 -1.97 -8.75 12.16
CA ASP A 188 -2.94 -9.50 11.35
C ASP A 188 -3.23 -10.91 11.92
N ALA A 189 -2.32 -11.48 12.71
CA ALA A 189 -2.49 -12.79 13.34
C ALA A 189 -3.36 -12.75 14.61
N GLY A 190 -3.52 -11.60 15.25
CA GLY A 190 -4.35 -11.39 16.45
C GLY A 190 -5.82 -11.12 16.14
N GLY A 191 -6.17 -10.71 14.95
CA GLY A 191 -7.54 -10.51 14.49
C GLY A 191 -8.19 -11.83 14.04
N GLN A 192 -9.44 -12.01 14.34
CA GLN A 192 -10.38 -13.14 14.18
C GLN A 192 -10.25 -14.08 12.94
N SER A 193 -9.25 -13.93 12.08
CA SER A 193 -9.02 -14.74 10.87
C SER A 193 -8.50 -16.17 11.15
N ARG A 194 -8.39 -16.60 12.41
CA ARG A 194 -7.93 -17.96 12.76
C ARG A 194 -8.94 -19.09 12.51
N ARG A 195 -10.15 -18.81 12.01
CA ARG A 195 -11.20 -19.85 11.93
C ARG A 195 -11.42 -20.50 10.58
N ASP A 196 -10.79 -20.07 9.49
CA ASP A 196 -10.86 -20.76 8.20
C ASP A 196 -9.51 -21.32 7.78
N SER A 197 -9.12 -22.39 8.48
CA SER A 197 -7.93 -23.19 8.24
C SER A 197 -8.12 -24.15 7.09
N ARG A 198 -7.90 -23.69 5.84
CA ARG A 198 -7.55 -24.60 4.71
C ARG A 198 -6.08 -24.49 4.31
N TRP A 199 -5.25 -23.88 5.13
CA TRP A 199 -3.81 -23.78 4.88
C TRP A 199 -3.07 -24.74 5.80
N GLN A 200 -3.01 -26.00 5.41
CA GLN A 200 -2.03 -26.97 5.91
C GLN A 200 -0.65 -26.62 5.32
N PHE A 201 -0.02 -25.55 5.79
CA PHE A 201 1.43 -25.45 5.76
C PHE A 201 1.90 -25.65 7.19
N SER A 202 2.51 -26.80 7.40
CA SER A 202 3.07 -27.38 8.61
C SER A 202 3.01 -26.51 9.88
N ASP A 203 2.33 -27.03 10.89
CA ASP A 203 2.27 -26.50 12.28
C ASP A 203 3.64 -26.04 12.84
N LEU A 204 4.74 -26.53 12.27
CA LEU A 204 6.10 -26.18 12.61
C LEU A 204 6.48 -24.76 12.13
N CYS A 205 6.08 -24.36 10.93
CA CYS A 205 6.34 -22.99 10.44
C CYS A 205 5.51 -21.97 11.21
N ASP A 206 4.27 -22.32 11.55
CA ASP A 206 3.41 -21.44 12.34
C ASP A 206 3.93 -21.32 13.79
N HIS A 207 4.47 -22.39 14.36
CA HIS A 207 5.06 -22.36 15.71
C HIS A 207 6.39 -21.57 15.75
N VAL A 208 7.23 -21.69 14.75
CA VAL A 208 8.47 -20.89 14.62
C VAL A 208 8.14 -19.43 14.35
N LEU A 209 7.18 -19.17 13.49
CA LEU A 209 6.69 -17.81 13.23
C LEU A 209 6.03 -17.22 14.48
N ASP A 210 5.18 -17.95 15.22
CA ASP A 210 4.58 -17.53 16.48
C ASP A 210 5.63 -17.27 17.58
N THR A 211 6.73 -18.00 17.57
CA THR A 211 7.82 -17.81 18.54
C THR A 211 8.68 -16.59 18.24
N LEU A 212 9.02 -16.38 16.97
CA LEU A 212 9.73 -15.19 16.49
C LEU A 212 8.85 -13.94 16.55
N ALA A 213 7.56 -14.15 16.46
CA ALA A 213 6.50 -13.18 16.46
C ALA A 213 6.21 -12.56 17.82
N LYS A 214 6.68 -13.13 18.89
CA LYS A 214 6.61 -12.54 20.25
C LYS A 214 7.55 -11.34 20.42
N ASP A 215 8.46 -11.12 19.44
CA ASP A 215 9.25 -9.91 19.38
C ASP A 215 8.55 -8.91 18.42
N PRO A 216 7.89 -7.86 18.95
CA PRO A 216 7.23 -6.85 18.12
C PRO A 216 8.21 -6.15 17.18
N TYR A 217 9.49 -6.09 17.50
CA TYR A 217 10.54 -5.57 16.63
C TYR A 217 10.80 -6.45 15.41
N PHE A 218 10.71 -7.77 15.55
CA PHE A 218 10.89 -8.69 14.44
C PHE A 218 9.75 -8.60 13.42
N ALA A 219 8.51 -8.49 13.90
CA ALA A 219 7.33 -8.37 13.05
C ALA A 219 7.37 -7.09 12.20
N VAL A 220 7.67 -5.94 12.82
CA VAL A 220 7.80 -4.65 12.14
C VAL A 220 8.96 -4.67 11.14
N ARG A 221 10.12 -5.20 11.53
CA ARG A 221 11.28 -5.35 10.63
C ARG A 221 10.99 -6.26 9.46
N SER A 222 10.27 -7.33 9.67
CA SER A 222 9.92 -8.29 8.62
C SER A 222 8.94 -7.67 7.62
N SER A 223 7.88 -6.99 8.09
CA SER A 223 6.86 -6.39 7.21
C SER A 223 7.39 -5.19 6.43
N SER A 224 8.29 -4.39 7.00
CA SER A 224 8.83 -3.22 6.33
C SER A 224 9.94 -3.53 5.29
N ARG A 225 10.53 -4.73 5.30
CA ARG A 225 11.68 -5.06 4.42
C ARG A 225 11.34 -4.93 2.94
N ILE A 226 10.17 -5.42 2.51
CA ILE A 226 9.77 -5.34 1.10
C ILE A 226 9.48 -3.90 0.68
N VAL A 227 8.88 -3.10 1.57
CA VAL A 227 8.62 -1.68 1.34
C VAL A 227 9.93 -0.92 1.18
N LEU A 228 10.90 -1.15 2.08
CA LEU A 228 12.23 -0.57 2.01
C LEU A 228 12.99 -1.01 0.76
N TYR A 229 12.92 -2.29 0.40
CA TYR A 229 13.51 -2.78 -0.85
C TYR A 229 12.92 -2.07 -2.07
N ALA A 230 11.60 -1.98 -2.18
CA ALA A 230 10.94 -1.27 -3.28
C ALA A 230 11.34 0.22 -3.31
N ALA A 231 11.46 0.84 -2.13
CA ALA A 231 11.79 2.24 -2.00
C ALA A 231 13.27 2.56 -2.30
N THR A 232 14.23 1.68 -1.96
CA THR A 232 15.65 2.04 -1.93
C THR A 232 16.57 1.15 -2.77
N SER A 233 16.16 -0.07 -3.15
CA SER A 233 17.05 -1.00 -3.86
C SER A 233 17.36 -0.53 -5.28
N LEU A 234 18.65 -0.56 -5.65
CA LEU A 234 19.12 -0.31 -7.01
C LEU A 234 18.61 -1.38 -8.00
N ASP A 235 18.22 -2.55 -7.53
CA ASP A 235 17.67 -3.61 -8.37
C ASP A 235 16.36 -3.22 -9.05
N VAL A 236 15.58 -2.32 -8.44
CA VAL A 236 14.33 -1.81 -9.01
C VAL A 236 14.60 -1.16 -10.38
N GLU A 237 15.65 -0.36 -10.47
CA GLU A 237 16.06 0.30 -11.72
C GLU A 237 16.78 -0.66 -12.66
N LYS A 238 17.75 -1.43 -12.16
CA LYS A 238 18.53 -2.38 -12.95
C LYS A 238 17.70 -3.46 -13.62
N LYS A 239 16.61 -3.88 -12.98
CA LYS A 239 15.71 -4.93 -13.47
C LYS A 239 14.43 -4.38 -14.11
N TYR A 240 14.31 -3.05 -14.24
CA TYR A 240 13.15 -2.37 -14.83
C TYR A 240 11.83 -2.80 -14.21
N LEU A 241 11.74 -2.82 -12.87
CA LEU A 241 10.60 -3.36 -12.13
C LEU A 241 9.38 -2.42 -12.07
N ASN A 242 9.25 -1.46 -12.97
CA ASN A 242 8.11 -0.54 -12.98
C ASN A 242 6.79 -1.29 -13.18
N GLY A 243 5.78 -1.01 -12.36
CA GLY A 243 4.50 -1.71 -12.37
C GLY A 243 4.54 -3.10 -11.71
N ALA A 244 5.68 -3.51 -11.14
CA ALA A 244 5.79 -4.81 -10.49
C ALA A 244 5.00 -4.85 -9.17
N TYR A 245 4.46 -6.05 -8.88
CA TYR A 245 3.97 -6.42 -7.57
C TYR A 245 5.02 -7.31 -6.89
N LEU A 246 5.61 -6.80 -5.82
CA LEU A 246 6.72 -7.44 -5.12
C LEU A 246 6.20 -8.16 -3.88
N VAL A 247 6.49 -9.45 -3.83
CA VAL A 247 6.08 -10.36 -2.75
C VAL A 247 7.33 -10.98 -2.15
N ASP A 248 7.45 -10.95 -0.85
CA ASP A 248 8.43 -11.63 -0.02
C ASP A 248 9.90 -11.70 -0.52
N ILE A 249 10.83 -11.23 0.35
CA ILE A 249 12.29 -11.27 0.08
C ILE A 249 12.93 -12.53 0.69
N VAL A 250 12.21 -13.36 1.42
CA VAL A 250 12.77 -14.48 2.20
C VAL A 250 13.31 -15.61 1.30
N SER A 251 12.81 -15.74 0.08
CA SER A 251 13.46 -16.57 -0.93
C SER A 251 14.28 -15.70 -1.86
N LEU A 252 15.59 -15.91 -1.94
CA LEU A 252 16.51 -15.31 -2.92
C LEU A 252 16.13 -15.57 -4.40
N SER A 253 15.00 -16.18 -4.65
CA SER A 253 14.34 -16.30 -5.94
C SER A 253 13.16 -15.35 -6.00
N PHE A 254 13.35 -14.19 -6.63
CA PHE A 254 12.28 -13.28 -6.99
C PHE A 254 11.19 -14.04 -7.75
N ARG A 255 10.09 -14.36 -7.10
CA ARG A 255 8.86 -14.64 -7.81
C ARG A 255 8.24 -13.28 -8.15
N LEU A 256 8.57 -12.79 -9.35
CA LEU A 256 7.69 -11.86 -10.04
C LEU A 256 6.38 -12.63 -10.22
N CYS A 257 5.42 -12.42 -9.32
CA CYS A 257 4.08 -12.91 -9.52
C CYS A 257 3.47 -12.06 -10.63
N PHE A 258 3.75 -12.44 -11.88
CA PHE A 258 2.95 -11.96 -13.00
C PHE A 258 1.57 -12.56 -12.79
N CYS A 259 0.59 -11.72 -12.49
CA CYS A 259 -0.80 -12.10 -12.56
C CYS A 259 -1.08 -12.46 -14.04
N THR A 260 -1.02 -13.74 -14.38
CA THR A 260 -1.28 -14.27 -15.73
C THR A 260 -2.78 -14.44 -15.98
N TYR A 261 -3.60 -13.52 -15.43
CA TYR A 261 -5.02 -13.47 -15.78
C TYR A 261 -5.26 -12.19 -16.59
N CYS A 262 -5.12 -12.32 -17.87
CA CYS A 262 -5.80 -11.60 -18.95
C CYS A 262 -6.17 -12.63 -20.00
#